data_5f75aafef694b60a475d7991a234da74
#
_entry.id   5f75aafef694b60a475d7991a234da74
#
_cell.length_a   1.000
_cell.length_b   1.000
_cell.length_c   1.000
_cell.angle_alpha   90.00
_cell.angle_beta   90.00
_cell.angle_gamma   90.00
#
_symmetry.space_group_name_H-M   'P 1'
#
loop_
_entity.id
_entity.type
_entity.pdbx_description
1 polymer ?
#
loop_
_entity_poly.entity_id
_entity_poly.type
_entity_poly.pdbx_seq_one_letter_code
_entity_poly.pdbx_strand_id
1 'polypeptide(L)'
;MRTLSHIITKNSLWRLRGLVLLLSITGWPTAAGAFQAQQPAINFSSPNFEVTERLGSVLISVKRTGELSGTSTINYRTDNDGGSSADCSLFDGLASSRCDYDSAFGTLTFGPGETEKTFRVMINNDNYLEPTFETFTVRLFRPGNSVLGNQATAVVKIDDVNDGSPESQNNIIDNTSAFVRQQYRDFLNRDPDPEGLAFWVDNIDKCNEADRRPNGLTVVQCKEAMRVNTSAAFFLSIEFRQTGGLVSSVYAAALDRTRALPGKLEFFKDTQAVGRDVIVGVGDWEKVLSDNRESFLEEFVTRGEFVALYPVIDTPNVYVNKLYVHALGRLASQPELNEGVADFGDSQTTVDASARAKVLLRVISAPDFNIVNQEFVYMQYVGYLRRDPNEQPDVDFAGFDFWLEKLNQFNGNFADAEMVKAFLNSSEYRARFGKP
;
A
#
# COMPACT_ATOMS: atom_id res chain seq x y z
N MET A 1 -58.27 -29.79 39.23
CA MET A 1 -59.68 -29.88 39.51
C MET A 1 -60.44 -29.61 38.24
N ARG A 2 -61.18 -30.65 37.86
CA ARG A 2 -62.49 -30.73 37.15
C ARG A 2 -62.50 -30.00 35.80
N THR A 3 -62.56 -30.72 34.71
CA THR A 3 -63.52 -31.67 34.09
C THR A 3 -64.48 -31.01 33.12
N LEU A 4 -64.41 -31.55 31.87
CA LEU A 4 -65.56 -32.15 31.16
C LEU A 4 -66.58 -31.14 30.57
N SER A 5 -67.19 -31.26 29.43
CA SER A 5 -67.51 -32.42 28.59
C SER A 5 -68.30 -31.95 27.37
N HIS A 6 -68.14 -32.66 26.27
CA HIS A 6 -69.16 -33.15 25.29
C HIS A 6 -70.33 -32.26 24.88
N ILE A 7 -70.72 -32.23 23.61
CA ILE A 7 -71.74 -33.16 23.06
C ILE A 7 -71.83 -33.04 21.51
N ILE A 8 -71.95 -34.18 20.94
CA ILE A 8 -72.25 -34.56 19.56
C ILE A 8 -73.74 -34.28 19.23
N THR A 9 -74.06 -33.95 17.97
CA THR A 9 -75.25 -34.56 17.32
C THR A 9 -75.18 -34.56 15.78
N LYS A 10 -75.62 -35.61 15.27
CA LYS A 10 -75.74 -36.23 13.96
C LYS A 10 -76.86 -35.68 13.06
N ASN A 11 -76.75 -36.11 11.80
CA ASN A 11 -77.74 -36.45 10.77
C ASN A 11 -78.07 -35.29 9.81
N SER A 12 -78.35 -35.53 8.52
CA SER A 12 -78.50 -36.73 7.62
C SER A 12 -78.55 -36.26 6.15
N LEU A 13 -78.00 -37.03 5.30
CA LEU A 13 -78.31 -37.32 3.88
C LEU A 13 -79.37 -36.46 3.14
N TRP A 14 -78.97 -35.96 1.92
CA TRP A 14 -79.75 -36.17 0.72
C TRP A 14 -78.88 -36.14 -0.56
N ARG A 15 -79.11 -37.08 -1.51
CA ARG A 15 -78.38 -37.28 -2.71
C ARG A 15 -78.94 -36.38 -3.82
N LEU A 16 -78.10 -35.82 -4.69
CA LEU A 16 -78.45 -35.55 -6.08
C LEU A 16 -77.25 -35.82 -6.96
N ARG A 17 -77.41 -36.66 -7.95
CA ARG A 17 -76.43 -36.96 -9.01
C ARG A 17 -76.46 -35.84 -10.03
N GLY A 18 -75.36 -35.21 -10.24
CA GLY A 18 -75.07 -34.33 -11.38
C GLY A 18 -73.79 -34.75 -12.06
N LEU A 19 -73.90 -35.24 -13.28
CA LEU A 19 -72.83 -35.67 -14.17
C LEU A 19 -72.12 -34.41 -14.69
N VAL A 20 -70.88 -34.10 -14.24
CA VAL A 20 -70.07 -33.01 -14.81
C VAL A 20 -68.93 -33.69 -15.55
N LEU A 21 -68.83 -33.45 -16.84
CA LEU A 21 -67.73 -33.80 -17.73
C LEU A 21 -66.51 -33.02 -17.30
N LEU A 22 -65.49 -33.71 -16.82
CA LEU A 22 -64.14 -33.11 -16.57
C LEU A 22 -63.39 -33.10 -17.91
N LEU A 23 -63.27 -31.88 -18.52
CA LEU A 23 -62.24 -31.63 -19.51
C LEU A 23 -60.91 -31.52 -18.73
N SER A 24 -60.07 -32.54 -18.84
CA SER A 24 -58.69 -32.51 -18.38
C SER A 24 -57.87 -31.62 -19.33
N ILE A 25 -57.66 -30.34 -18.95
CA ILE A 25 -56.63 -29.51 -19.57
C ILE A 25 -55.32 -29.96 -18.93
N THR A 26 -54.53 -30.78 -19.66
CA THR A 26 -53.15 -31.07 -19.33
C THR A 26 -52.32 -29.78 -19.61
N GLY A 27 -52.27 -28.89 -18.64
CA GLY A 27 -51.29 -27.81 -18.64
C GLY A 27 -49.91 -28.39 -18.47
N TRP A 28 -49.09 -28.32 -19.49
CA TRP A 28 -47.65 -28.55 -19.33
C TRP A 28 -47.11 -27.52 -18.39
N PRO A 29 -46.34 -27.91 -17.35
CA PRO A 29 -45.60 -26.94 -16.57
C PRO A 29 -44.49 -26.37 -17.46
N THR A 30 -44.67 -25.16 -17.94
CA THR A 30 -43.54 -24.36 -18.42
C THR A 30 -42.64 -24.11 -17.21
N ALA A 31 -41.65 -24.98 -17.03
CA ALA A 31 -40.53 -24.67 -16.15
C ALA A 31 -39.82 -23.47 -16.74
N ALA A 32 -40.28 -22.27 -16.37
CA ALA A 32 -39.44 -21.08 -16.45
C ALA A 32 -38.27 -21.30 -15.47
N GLY A 33 -37.22 -21.92 -15.98
CA GLY A 33 -35.96 -21.95 -15.25
C GLY A 33 -35.58 -20.51 -14.95
N ALA A 34 -35.77 -20.11 -13.72
CA ALA A 34 -35.19 -18.86 -13.25
C ALA A 34 -33.66 -18.99 -13.48
N PHE A 35 -33.15 -18.32 -14.50
CA PHE A 35 -31.73 -18.10 -14.63
C PHE A 35 -31.32 -17.31 -13.37
N GLN A 36 -30.83 -18.03 -12.37
CA GLN A 36 -30.19 -17.39 -11.23
C GLN A 36 -28.98 -16.69 -11.80
N ALA A 37 -29.00 -15.36 -11.85
CA ALA A 37 -27.86 -14.58 -12.29
C ALA A 37 -26.67 -15.03 -11.45
N GLN A 38 -25.67 -15.58 -12.10
CA GLN A 38 -24.47 -16.09 -11.42
C GLN A 38 -23.74 -14.90 -10.81
N GLN A 39 -23.59 -14.91 -9.49
CA GLN A 39 -22.88 -13.84 -8.76
C GLN A 39 -21.52 -13.54 -9.45
N PRO A 40 -21.08 -12.26 -9.52
CA PRO A 40 -19.77 -11.93 -10.04
C PRO A 40 -18.68 -12.70 -9.29
N ALA A 41 -17.82 -13.39 -10.02
CA ALA A 41 -16.67 -14.09 -9.46
C ALA A 41 -15.37 -13.51 -10.02
N ILE A 42 -14.39 -13.25 -9.13
CA ILE A 42 -13.10 -12.64 -9.49
C ILE A 42 -11.98 -13.63 -9.25
N ASN A 43 -11.11 -13.78 -10.26
CA ASN A 43 -10.01 -14.75 -10.31
C ASN A 43 -8.77 -14.13 -10.94
N PHE A 44 -7.59 -14.65 -10.62
CA PHE A 44 -6.44 -14.47 -11.51
C PHE A 44 -6.71 -15.10 -12.87
N SER A 45 -6.16 -14.50 -13.93
CA SER A 45 -6.30 -15.04 -15.30
C SER A 45 -5.50 -16.32 -15.53
N SER A 46 -4.47 -16.55 -14.69
CA SER A 46 -3.59 -17.70 -14.70
C SER A 46 -3.20 -18.11 -13.28
N PRO A 47 -2.93 -19.38 -13.01
CA PRO A 47 -2.33 -19.80 -11.76
C PRO A 47 -0.83 -19.42 -11.66
N ASN A 48 -0.17 -19.13 -12.78
CA ASN A 48 1.24 -18.78 -12.84
C ASN A 48 1.47 -17.58 -13.76
N PHE A 49 2.41 -16.72 -13.37
CA PHE A 49 2.96 -15.62 -14.17
C PHE A 49 4.49 -15.79 -14.18
N GLU A 50 5.13 -15.39 -15.26
CA GLU A 50 6.59 -15.49 -15.41
C GLU A 50 7.15 -14.13 -15.85
N VAL A 51 8.34 -13.80 -15.38
CA VAL A 51 9.04 -12.57 -15.71
C VAL A 51 10.54 -12.80 -15.60
N THR A 52 11.32 -12.11 -16.42
CA THR A 52 12.77 -12.00 -16.22
C THR A 52 13.07 -10.71 -15.43
N GLU A 53 14.09 -10.70 -14.60
CA GLU A 53 14.49 -9.53 -13.82
C GLU A 53 14.72 -8.29 -14.67
N ARG A 54 15.36 -8.44 -15.83
CA ARG A 54 15.64 -7.35 -16.80
C ARG A 54 14.40 -6.59 -17.23
N LEU A 55 13.21 -7.21 -17.23
CA LEU A 55 11.96 -6.51 -17.57
C LEU A 55 11.53 -5.53 -16.47
N GLY A 56 12.05 -5.70 -15.25
CA GLY A 56 11.83 -4.80 -14.13
C GLY A 56 10.40 -4.76 -13.60
N SER A 57 9.46 -5.48 -14.20
CA SER A 57 8.09 -5.59 -13.68
C SER A 57 7.29 -6.68 -14.39
N VAL A 58 6.27 -7.19 -13.69
CA VAL A 58 5.28 -8.13 -14.23
C VAL A 58 3.87 -7.53 -14.13
N LEU A 59 3.06 -7.73 -15.18
CA LEU A 59 1.63 -7.38 -15.17
C LEU A 59 0.81 -8.62 -14.80
N ILE A 60 0.07 -8.52 -13.71
CA ILE A 60 -0.80 -9.56 -13.19
C ILE A 60 -2.22 -9.27 -13.64
N SER A 61 -2.81 -10.16 -14.44
CA SER A 61 -4.17 -10.01 -14.94
C SER A 61 -5.17 -10.71 -14.03
N VAL A 62 -6.30 -10.02 -13.76
CA VAL A 62 -7.42 -10.45 -12.93
C VAL A 62 -8.70 -10.37 -13.76
N LYS A 63 -9.50 -11.42 -13.75
CA LYS A 63 -10.74 -11.55 -14.53
C LYS A 63 -11.96 -11.59 -13.63
N ARG A 64 -13.02 -10.91 -14.09
CA ARG A 64 -14.36 -10.99 -13.54
C ARG A 64 -15.27 -11.77 -14.50
N THR A 65 -16.04 -12.71 -13.96
CA THR A 65 -17.03 -13.52 -14.66
C THR A 65 -18.38 -13.45 -13.94
N GLY A 66 -19.44 -13.99 -14.57
CA GLY A 66 -20.80 -13.99 -14.02
C GLY A 66 -21.56 -12.70 -14.36
N GLU A 67 -22.31 -12.15 -13.41
CA GLU A 67 -23.08 -10.91 -13.59
C GLU A 67 -22.13 -9.70 -13.71
N LEU A 68 -22.31 -8.90 -14.75
CA LEU A 68 -21.42 -7.79 -15.09
C LEU A 68 -22.08 -6.41 -15.02
N SER A 69 -23.38 -6.32 -14.73
CA SER A 69 -24.11 -5.03 -14.76
C SER A 69 -23.73 -4.06 -13.65
N GLY A 70 -23.25 -4.57 -12.52
CA GLY A 70 -22.85 -3.79 -11.36
C GLY A 70 -21.34 -3.55 -11.27
N THR A 71 -20.97 -2.67 -10.34
CA THR A 71 -19.56 -2.46 -9.93
C THR A 71 -19.17 -3.53 -8.92
N SER A 72 -17.97 -4.10 -9.08
CA SER A 72 -17.35 -5.05 -8.16
C SER A 72 -15.93 -4.62 -7.80
N THR A 73 -15.48 -4.94 -6.59
CA THR A 73 -14.11 -4.66 -6.15
C THR A 73 -13.42 -5.91 -5.66
N ILE A 74 -12.10 -5.92 -5.71
CA ILE A 74 -11.25 -6.96 -5.13
C ILE A 74 -9.93 -6.37 -4.67
N ASN A 75 -9.51 -6.70 -3.47
CA ASN A 75 -8.19 -6.34 -3.00
C ASN A 75 -7.16 -7.37 -3.46
N TYR A 76 -5.95 -6.90 -3.74
CA TYR A 76 -4.80 -7.74 -4.06
C TYR A 76 -3.59 -7.38 -3.20
N ARG A 77 -2.70 -8.36 -3.05
CA ARG A 77 -1.38 -8.16 -2.47
C ARG A 77 -0.40 -9.20 -2.95
N THR A 78 0.89 -8.89 -2.86
CA THR A 78 1.96 -9.88 -2.80
C THR A 78 2.03 -10.47 -1.41
N ASP A 79 2.26 -11.76 -1.29
CA ASP A 79 2.62 -12.43 -0.02
C ASP A 79 4.13 -12.69 -0.01
N ASN A 80 4.79 -12.38 1.11
CA ASN A 80 6.22 -12.61 1.26
C ASN A 80 6.47 -14.05 1.71
N ASP A 81 6.48 -14.98 0.76
CA ASP A 81 6.61 -16.42 1.03
C ASP A 81 8.07 -16.81 1.39
N GLY A 82 9.05 -16.02 0.95
CA GLY A 82 10.47 -16.20 1.24
C GLY A 82 10.93 -15.67 2.59
N GLY A 83 10.00 -15.10 3.36
CA GLY A 83 10.33 -14.47 4.63
C GLY A 83 11.13 -13.17 4.46
N SER A 84 11.60 -12.62 5.58
CA SER A 84 12.46 -11.45 5.61
C SER A 84 13.94 -11.89 5.56
N SER A 85 14.33 -12.73 4.60
CA SER A 85 15.75 -13.06 4.46
C SER A 85 16.54 -11.76 4.30
N ALA A 86 17.47 -11.53 5.24
CA ALA A 86 18.34 -10.35 5.20
C ALA A 86 19.45 -10.50 4.15
N ASP A 87 19.60 -11.69 3.59
CA ASP A 87 20.67 -12.06 2.68
C ASP A 87 20.12 -12.27 1.27
N CYS A 88 20.31 -11.25 0.43
CA CYS A 88 19.90 -11.26 -0.97
C CYS A 88 20.79 -12.16 -1.86
N SER A 89 21.79 -12.84 -1.29
CA SER A 89 22.60 -13.83 -2.00
C SER A 89 22.15 -15.28 -1.75
N LEU A 90 21.04 -15.48 -1.04
CA LEU A 90 20.49 -16.81 -0.77
C LEU A 90 19.53 -17.21 -1.89
N PHE A 91 19.89 -18.24 -2.62
CA PHE A 91 19.11 -18.82 -3.72
C PHE A 91 18.44 -20.10 -3.25
N ASP A 92 17.28 -19.97 -2.61
CA ASP A 92 16.50 -21.10 -2.10
C ASP A 92 15.20 -21.36 -2.91
N GLY A 93 15.00 -20.61 -4.00
CA GLY A 93 13.84 -20.69 -4.86
C GLY A 93 12.64 -19.85 -4.38
N LEU A 94 12.84 -19.04 -3.35
CA LEU A 94 11.83 -18.15 -2.78
C LEU A 94 12.26 -16.69 -2.93
N ALA A 95 11.50 -15.92 -3.70
CA ALA A 95 11.75 -14.50 -3.89
C ALA A 95 11.38 -13.68 -2.64
N SER A 96 12.23 -12.75 -2.27
CA SER A 96 12.09 -11.86 -1.12
C SER A 96 11.60 -10.48 -1.53
N SER A 97 10.64 -9.92 -0.81
CA SER A 97 10.22 -8.51 -1.01
C SER A 97 11.26 -7.49 -0.57
N ARG A 98 12.39 -7.92 -0.08
CA ARG A 98 13.54 -7.08 0.25
C ARG A 98 14.52 -6.96 -0.91
N CYS A 99 14.67 -8.03 -1.69
CA CYS A 99 15.69 -8.20 -2.72
C CYS A 99 15.10 -8.19 -4.13
N ASP A 100 14.14 -9.06 -4.39
CA ASP A 100 13.79 -9.51 -5.75
C ASP A 100 12.57 -8.81 -6.32
N TYR A 101 11.64 -8.33 -5.46
CA TYR A 101 10.46 -7.59 -5.90
C TYR A 101 10.00 -6.55 -4.87
N ASP A 102 9.27 -5.55 -5.33
CA ASP A 102 8.62 -4.59 -4.44
C ASP A 102 7.22 -5.10 -4.05
N SER A 103 6.91 -5.05 -2.75
CA SER A 103 5.57 -5.41 -2.26
C SER A 103 4.50 -4.56 -2.93
N ALA A 104 3.47 -5.21 -3.49
CA ALA A 104 2.36 -4.56 -4.17
C ALA A 104 1.04 -4.80 -3.44
N PHE A 105 0.27 -3.73 -3.25
CA PHE A 105 -1.03 -3.72 -2.58
C PHE A 105 -2.01 -2.84 -3.34
N GLY A 106 -3.28 -3.20 -3.31
CA GLY A 106 -4.29 -2.32 -3.90
C GLY A 106 -5.67 -2.94 -4.00
N THR A 107 -6.55 -2.18 -4.62
CA THR A 107 -7.93 -2.57 -4.94
C THR A 107 -8.16 -2.39 -6.42
N LEU A 108 -8.66 -3.41 -7.08
CA LEU A 108 -9.15 -3.32 -8.45
C LEU A 108 -10.65 -3.08 -8.41
N THR A 109 -11.12 -2.10 -9.16
CA THR A 109 -12.54 -1.78 -9.33
C THR A 109 -12.95 -2.12 -10.75
N PHE A 110 -13.89 -3.03 -10.88
CA PHE A 110 -14.53 -3.39 -12.15
C PHE A 110 -15.83 -2.63 -12.27
N GLY A 111 -15.91 -1.71 -13.20
CA GLY A 111 -17.16 -1.04 -13.57
C GLY A 111 -18.12 -1.96 -14.33
N PRO A 112 -19.34 -1.48 -14.65
CA PRO A 112 -20.29 -2.24 -15.45
C PRO A 112 -19.69 -2.65 -16.79
N GLY A 113 -19.81 -3.94 -17.13
CA GLY A 113 -19.28 -4.52 -18.38
C GLY A 113 -17.79 -4.83 -18.38
N GLU A 114 -17.02 -4.35 -17.43
CA GLU A 114 -15.58 -4.64 -17.36
C GLU A 114 -15.31 -6.06 -16.87
N THR A 115 -14.49 -6.79 -17.59
CA THR A 115 -14.19 -8.21 -17.34
C THR A 115 -12.74 -8.48 -16.98
N GLU A 116 -11.84 -7.51 -17.18
CA GLU A 116 -10.41 -7.69 -16.94
C GLU A 116 -9.79 -6.39 -16.38
N LYS A 117 -8.93 -6.56 -15.40
CA LYS A 117 -8.07 -5.53 -14.82
C LYS A 117 -6.68 -6.10 -14.59
N THR A 118 -5.70 -5.23 -14.55
CA THR A 118 -4.31 -5.62 -14.25
C THR A 118 -3.75 -4.78 -13.12
N PHE A 119 -2.78 -5.33 -12.42
CA PHE A 119 -1.88 -4.57 -11.56
C PHE A 119 -0.44 -4.97 -11.84
N ARG A 120 0.48 -4.09 -11.49
CA ARG A 120 1.91 -4.29 -11.72
C ARG A 120 2.60 -4.66 -10.41
N VAL A 121 3.54 -5.61 -10.48
CA VAL A 121 4.54 -5.85 -9.44
C VAL A 121 5.89 -5.49 -10.02
N MET A 122 6.65 -4.66 -9.31
CA MET A 122 8.01 -4.30 -9.70
C MET A 122 8.97 -5.41 -9.31
N ILE A 123 9.86 -5.75 -10.23
CA ILE A 123 10.91 -6.76 -10.05
C ILE A 123 12.24 -6.01 -10.00
N ASN A 124 13.04 -6.30 -9.01
CA ASN A 124 14.36 -5.74 -8.89
C ASN A 124 15.32 -6.55 -9.76
N ASN A 125 16.24 -5.84 -10.41
CA ASN A 125 17.31 -6.46 -11.17
C ASN A 125 18.61 -6.23 -10.43
N ASP A 126 19.39 -7.28 -10.24
CA ASP A 126 20.66 -7.22 -9.53
C ASP A 126 21.81 -7.87 -10.33
N ASN A 127 22.94 -8.10 -9.72
CA ASN A 127 24.11 -8.71 -10.34
C ASN A 127 24.49 -10.04 -9.67
N TYR A 128 23.59 -10.65 -8.93
CA TYR A 128 23.79 -12.02 -8.51
C TYR A 128 23.50 -12.98 -9.67
N LEU A 129 24.20 -14.08 -9.72
CA LEU A 129 23.93 -15.13 -10.70
C LEU A 129 23.07 -16.20 -10.02
N GLU A 130 21.81 -16.22 -10.34
CA GLU A 130 20.87 -17.19 -9.79
C GLU A 130 20.78 -18.44 -10.68
N PRO A 131 21.12 -19.61 -10.17
CA PRO A 131 21.16 -20.84 -10.98
C PRO A 131 19.76 -21.39 -11.29
N THR A 132 18.73 -20.87 -10.63
CA THR A 132 17.33 -21.29 -10.75
C THR A 132 16.40 -20.08 -10.56
N PHE A 133 15.18 -20.22 -11.06
CA PHE A 133 14.16 -19.20 -10.81
C PHE A 133 13.72 -19.17 -9.34
N GLU A 134 13.30 -18.00 -8.91
CA GLU A 134 12.67 -17.76 -7.62
C GLU A 134 11.17 -17.47 -7.76
N THR A 135 10.42 -17.65 -6.69
CA THR A 135 8.97 -17.50 -6.72
C THR A 135 8.43 -16.73 -5.53
N PHE A 136 7.37 -15.97 -5.77
CA PHE A 136 6.51 -15.40 -4.73
C PHE A 136 5.04 -15.56 -5.09
N THR A 137 4.17 -15.38 -4.11
CA THR A 137 2.72 -15.55 -4.27
C THR A 137 2.02 -14.20 -4.36
N VAL A 138 1.00 -14.10 -5.21
CA VAL A 138 0.02 -13.02 -5.23
C VAL A 138 -1.35 -13.54 -4.81
N ARG A 139 -2.12 -12.74 -4.06
CA ARG A 139 -3.40 -13.14 -3.48
C ARG A 139 -4.49 -12.10 -3.71
N LEU A 140 -5.69 -12.58 -4.07
CA LEU A 140 -6.94 -11.81 -4.06
C LEU A 140 -7.68 -12.04 -2.74
N PHE A 141 -8.29 -10.99 -2.18
CA PHE A 141 -9.03 -11.07 -0.92
C PHE A 141 -10.04 -9.92 -0.79
N ARG A 142 -10.97 -10.02 0.17
CA ARG A 142 -12.03 -9.03 0.45
C ARG A 142 -12.79 -8.58 -0.81
N PRO A 143 -13.49 -9.49 -1.50
CA PRO A 143 -14.33 -9.13 -2.62
C PRO A 143 -15.49 -8.23 -2.18
N GLY A 144 -15.78 -7.17 -2.94
CA GLY A 144 -16.93 -6.29 -2.76
C GLY A 144 -17.90 -6.46 -3.94
N ASN A 145 -19.18 -6.70 -3.64
CA ASN A 145 -20.23 -7.01 -4.62
C ASN A 145 -19.85 -8.16 -5.58
N SER A 146 -19.07 -9.10 -5.08
CA SER A 146 -18.56 -10.26 -5.83
C SER A 146 -18.15 -11.37 -4.86
N VAL A 147 -17.74 -12.51 -5.39
CA VAL A 147 -17.14 -13.61 -4.64
C VAL A 147 -15.72 -13.89 -5.16
N LEU A 148 -14.90 -14.48 -4.32
CA LEU A 148 -13.64 -15.08 -4.78
C LEU A 148 -13.97 -16.32 -5.62
N GLY A 149 -13.38 -16.39 -6.80
CA GLY A 149 -13.41 -17.62 -7.58
C GLY A 149 -12.35 -18.63 -7.12
N ASN A 150 -12.19 -19.71 -7.86
CA ASN A 150 -11.29 -20.80 -7.49
C ASN A 150 -9.81 -20.45 -7.60
N GLN A 151 -9.46 -19.43 -8.43
CA GLN A 151 -8.09 -18.98 -8.66
C GLN A 151 -7.84 -17.64 -7.93
N ALA A 152 -7.93 -17.66 -6.59
CA ALA A 152 -7.69 -16.47 -5.74
C ALA A 152 -6.22 -16.29 -5.33
N THR A 153 -5.35 -17.24 -5.71
CA THR A 153 -3.91 -17.22 -5.48
C THR A 153 -3.20 -17.58 -6.76
N ALA A 154 -2.09 -16.92 -7.07
CA ALA A 154 -1.23 -17.27 -8.19
C ALA A 154 0.24 -17.14 -7.79
N VAL A 155 1.11 -17.89 -8.46
CA VAL A 155 2.56 -17.86 -8.27
C VAL A 155 3.18 -16.97 -9.35
N VAL A 156 4.09 -16.12 -8.96
CA VAL A 156 4.96 -15.37 -9.88
C VAL A 156 6.34 -16.01 -9.82
N LYS A 157 6.87 -16.32 -10.99
CA LYS A 157 8.19 -16.90 -11.20
C LYS A 157 9.09 -15.82 -11.78
N ILE A 158 10.20 -15.55 -11.10
CA ILE A 158 11.27 -14.66 -11.57
C ILE A 158 12.38 -15.54 -12.17
N ASP A 159 12.83 -15.19 -13.36
CA ASP A 159 13.86 -15.95 -14.08
C ASP A 159 15.06 -15.02 -14.36
N ASP A 160 16.19 -15.32 -13.75
CA ASP A 160 17.47 -14.65 -13.97
C ASP A 160 18.44 -15.50 -14.84
N VAL A 161 18.11 -16.76 -15.10
CA VAL A 161 19.02 -17.74 -15.75
C VAL A 161 19.56 -17.29 -17.11
N ASN A 162 18.89 -16.38 -17.79
CA ASN A 162 19.22 -15.93 -19.14
C ASN A 162 19.66 -14.48 -19.22
N ASP A 163 19.99 -13.85 -18.13
CA ASP A 163 20.44 -12.47 -18.11
C ASP A 163 21.76 -12.29 -18.91
N GLY A 164 22.54 -13.34 -19.07
CA GLY A 164 23.71 -13.35 -19.95
C GLY A 164 24.85 -12.47 -19.45
N SER A 165 24.72 -11.93 -18.27
CA SER A 165 25.77 -11.17 -17.61
C SER A 165 26.68 -12.14 -16.88
N PRO A 166 27.97 -12.25 -17.25
CA PRO A 166 28.92 -12.87 -16.35
C PRO A 166 28.86 -12.11 -15.02
N GLU A 167 29.03 -12.80 -13.89
CA GLU A 167 29.16 -12.13 -12.58
C GLU A 167 29.92 -10.82 -12.74
N SER A 168 29.17 -9.72 -12.81
CA SER A 168 29.80 -8.42 -12.88
C SER A 168 30.41 -8.15 -11.53
N GLN A 169 31.69 -7.86 -11.50
CA GLN A 169 32.35 -7.43 -10.25
C GLN A 169 31.85 -6.07 -9.76
N ASN A 170 31.05 -5.38 -10.58
CA ASN A 170 30.48 -4.09 -10.28
C ASN A 170 29.03 -4.28 -9.86
N ASN A 171 28.68 -3.74 -8.72
CA ASN A 171 27.29 -3.71 -8.25
C ASN A 171 26.42 -2.85 -9.21
N ILE A 172 25.24 -3.34 -9.63
CA ILE A 172 24.40 -2.66 -10.60
C ILE A 172 24.00 -1.27 -10.15
N ILE A 173 23.87 -1.05 -8.84
CA ILE A 173 23.53 0.26 -8.28
C ILE A 173 24.60 1.33 -8.53
N ASP A 174 25.81 0.96 -8.95
CA ASP A 174 26.85 1.90 -9.33
C ASP A 174 26.58 2.56 -10.69
N ASN A 175 25.72 1.95 -11.51
CA ASN A 175 25.21 2.56 -12.73
C ASN A 175 24.24 3.70 -12.37
N THR A 176 24.46 4.89 -12.95
CA THR A 176 23.66 6.08 -12.62
C THR A 176 22.17 5.90 -12.94
N SER A 177 21.85 5.29 -14.08
CA SER A 177 20.44 5.07 -14.47
C SER A 177 19.75 4.05 -13.54
N ALA A 178 20.43 2.96 -13.19
CA ALA A 178 19.91 1.97 -12.24
C ALA A 178 19.70 2.61 -10.85
N PHE A 179 20.65 3.40 -10.37
CA PHE A 179 20.55 4.15 -9.14
C PHE A 179 19.32 5.07 -9.13
N VAL A 180 19.15 5.89 -10.17
CA VAL A 180 18.01 6.82 -10.25
C VAL A 180 16.69 6.07 -10.29
N ARG A 181 16.57 4.99 -11.09
CA ARG A 181 15.37 4.14 -11.10
C ARG A 181 15.04 3.60 -9.72
N GLN A 182 16.06 3.15 -8.99
CA GLN A 182 15.86 2.63 -7.63
C GLN A 182 15.36 3.70 -6.67
N GLN A 183 15.79 4.97 -6.78
CA GLN A 183 15.24 6.05 -5.96
C GLN A 183 13.73 6.27 -6.20
N TYR A 184 13.27 6.20 -7.45
CA TYR A 184 11.82 6.25 -7.75
C TYR A 184 11.06 5.09 -7.08
N ARG A 185 11.62 3.89 -7.09
CA ARG A 185 11.02 2.71 -6.46
C ARG A 185 11.06 2.78 -4.94
N ASP A 186 12.21 3.13 -4.37
CA ASP A 186 12.42 3.18 -2.91
C ASP A 186 11.54 4.24 -2.22
N PHE A 187 11.30 5.38 -2.87
CA PHE A 187 10.57 6.49 -2.25
C PHE A 187 9.18 6.73 -2.81
N LEU A 188 8.95 6.48 -4.11
CA LEU A 188 7.70 6.83 -4.79
C LEU A 188 6.89 5.61 -5.25
N ASN A 189 7.37 4.39 -5.01
CA ASN A 189 6.72 3.12 -5.39
C ASN A 189 6.32 3.04 -6.88
N ARG A 190 7.10 3.64 -7.77
CA ARG A 190 6.86 3.63 -9.22
C ARG A 190 8.14 3.69 -10.03
N ASP A 191 8.06 3.34 -11.31
CA ASP A 191 9.14 3.60 -12.26
C ASP A 191 9.19 5.10 -12.62
N PRO A 192 10.38 5.63 -12.97
CA PRO A 192 10.50 6.99 -13.48
C PRO A 192 9.79 7.15 -14.82
N ASP A 193 9.24 8.33 -15.07
CA ASP A 193 8.96 8.79 -16.43
C ASP A 193 10.28 9.10 -17.17
N PRO A 194 10.29 9.07 -18.53
CA PRO A 194 11.52 9.25 -19.30
C PRO A 194 12.23 10.58 -19.03
N GLU A 195 11.49 11.65 -18.83
CA GLU A 195 12.04 13.01 -18.63
C GLU A 195 12.65 13.13 -17.24
N GLY A 196 11.96 12.63 -16.21
CA GLY A 196 12.48 12.60 -14.84
C GLY A 196 13.73 11.72 -14.71
N LEU A 197 13.76 10.57 -15.38
CA LEU A 197 14.96 9.72 -15.43
C LEU A 197 16.13 10.48 -16.06
N ALA A 198 15.92 11.08 -17.24
CA ALA A 198 16.98 11.81 -17.96
C ALA A 198 17.51 12.99 -17.13
N PHE A 199 16.64 13.75 -16.47
CA PHE A 199 17.02 14.87 -15.60
C PHE A 199 17.94 14.45 -14.46
N TRP A 200 17.55 13.42 -13.71
CA TRP A 200 18.34 12.97 -12.56
C TRP A 200 19.63 12.27 -12.97
N VAL A 201 19.63 11.52 -14.09
CA VAL A 201 20.85 10.92 -14.63
C VAL A 201 21.83 12.01 -15.06
N ASP A 202 21.38 13.02 -15.80
CA ASP A 202 22.24 14.16 -16.20
C ASP A 202 22.79 14.90 -14.98
N ASN A 203 21.97 15.10 -13.93
CA ASN A 203 22.40 15.77 -12.71
C ASN A 203 23.56 15.06 -12.00
N ILE A 204 23.67 13.75 -12.10
CA ILE A 204 24.80 12.98 -11.55
C ILE A 204 25.95 12.90 -12.56
N ASP A 205 25.66 12.63 -13.84
CA ASP A 205 26.68 12.36 -14.86
C ASP A 205 27.39 13.61 -15.35
N LYS A 206 26.85 14.83 -15.08
CA LYS A 206 27.59 16.08 -15.29
C LYS A 206 28.95 16.12 -14.57
N CYS A 207 29.12 15.31 -13.52
CA CYS A 207 30.39 15.15 -12.83
C CYS A 207 31.52 14.59 -13.71
N ASN A 208 31.19 13.89 -14.81
CA ASN A 208 32.17 13.40 -15.78
C ASN A 208 32.76 14.51 -16.64
N GLU A 209 32.06 15.64 -16.78
CA GLU A 209 32.43 16.76 -17.61
C GLU A 209 33.15 17.82 -16.78
N ALA A 210 34.37 18.18 -17.16
CA ALA A 210 35.22 19.04 -16.33
C ALA A 210 34.64 20.46 -16.16
N ASP A 211 33.93 20.96 -17.13
CA ASP A 211 33.30 22.29 -17.17
C ASP A 211 31.96 22.34 -16.44
N ARG A 212 31.29 21.20 -16.25
CA ARG A 212 30.01 21.08 -15.50
C ARG A 212 30.22 20.63 -14.05
N ARG A 213 31.38 20.05 -13.74
CA ARG A 213 31.73 19.60 -12.38
C ARG A 213 32.02 20.76 -11.46
N PRO A 214 31.49 20.79 -10.20
CA PRO A 214 31.85 21.81 -9.23
C PRO A 214 33.37 21.88 -8.99
N ASN A 215 33.90 23.11 -8.96
CA ASN A 215 35.32 23.36 -8.78
C ASN A 215 35.88 22.70 -7.50
N GLY A 216 37.07 22.12 -7.63
CA GLY A 216 37.78 21.51 -6.49
C GLY A 216 37.39 20.05 -6.19
N LEU A 217 36.35 19.50 -6.84
CA LEU A 217 35.97 18.11 -6.65
C LEU A 217 36.57 17.20 -7.70
N THR A 218 36.98 15.99 -7.30
CA THR A 218 37.23 14.89 -8.22
C THR A 218 35.92 14.35 -8.78
N VAL A 219 35.96 13.57 -9.86
CA VAL A 219 34.76 12.90 -10.42
C VAL A 219 34.06 12.06 -9.35
N VAL A 220 34.82 11.29 -8.58
CA VAL A 220 34.28 10.40 -7.54
C VAL A 220 33.57 11.19 -6.44
N GLN A 221 34.22 12.23 -5.91
CA GLN A 221 33.63 13.09 -4.87
C GLN A 221 32.35 13.79 -5.37
N CYS A 222 32.38 14.27 -6.61
CA CYS A 222 31.22 14.90 -7.23
C CYS A 222 30.05 13.90 -7.36
N LYS A 223 30.30 12.72 -7.93
CA LYS A 223 29.24 11.69 -8.10
C LYS A 223 28.67 11.27 -6.75
N GLU A 224 29.50 11.06 -5.74
CA GLU A 224 29.03 10.73 -4.39
C GLU A 224 28.11 11.83 -3.85
N ALA A 225 28.52 13.08 -3.90
CA ALA A 225 27.72 14.21 -3.45
C ALA A 225 26.40 14.34 -4.24
N MET A 226 26.44 14.17 -5.56
CA MET A 226 25.24 14.24 -6.40
C MET A 226 24.28 13.09 -6.13
N ARG A 227 24.76 11.88 -5.88
CA ARG A 227 23.92 10.73 -5.49
C ARG A 227 23.23 10.96 -4.16
N VAL A 228 23.96 11.46 -3.14
CA VAL A 228 23.38 11.82 -1.84
C VAL A 228 22.29 12.89 -2.00
N ASN A 229 22.59 13.95 -2.75
CA ASN A 229 21.64 15.04 -3.00
C ASN A 229 20.41 14.58 -3.81
N THR A 230 20.61 13.75 -4.82
CA THR A 230 19.52 13.17 -5.60
C THR A 230 18.61 12.35 -4.71
N SER A 231 19.17 11.45 -3.92
CA SER A 231 18.39 10.59 -3.02
C SER A 231 17.61 11.40 -1.99
N ALA A 232 18.24 12.38 -1.36
CA ALA A 232 17.56 13.29 -0.43
C ALA A 232 16.44 14.10 -1.10
N ALA A 233 16.61 14.48 -2.37
CA ALA A 233 15.58 15.20 -3.10
C ALA A 233 14.30 14.39 -3.32
N PHE A 234 14.39 13.08 -3.45
CA PHE A 234 13.21 12.20 -3.51
C PHE A 234 12.40 12.22 -2.22
N PHE A 235 13.06 12.11 -1.06
CA PHE A 235 12.40 12.25 0.24
C PHE A 235 11.77 13.63 0.43
N LEU A 236 12.42 14.70 -0.05
CA LEU A 236 11.93 16.08 0.08
C LEU A 236 10.93 16.45 -1.02
N SER A 237 10.67 15.58 -1.99
CA SER A 237 9.76 15.85 -3.11
C SER A 237 8.32 16.08 -2.63
N ILE A 238 7.57 16.87 -3.41
CA ILE A 238 6.14 17.07 -3.17
C ILE A 238 5.40 15.73 -3.19
N GLU A 239 5.75 14.84 -4.14
CA GLU A 239 5.13 13.54 -4.30
C GLU A 239 5.29 12.70 -3.03
N PHE A 240 6.51 12.56 -2.51
CA PHE A 240 6.74 11.82 -1.26
C PHE A 240 6.04 12.47 -0.06
N ARG A 241 6.20 13.78 0.11
CA ARG A 241 5.61 14.50 1.27
C ARG A 241 4.09 14.38 1.34
N GLN A 242 3.44 14.28 0.21
CA GLN A 242 1.98 14.16 0.13
C GLN A 242 1.46 12.73 0.08
N THR A 243 2.35 11.74 -0.01
CA THR A 243 2.03 10.31 0.04
C THR A 243 2.63 9.66 1.30
N GLY A 244 3.89 9.21 1.27
CA GLY A 244 4.55 8.59 2.42
C GLY A 244 4.64 9.47 3.66
N GLY A 245 4.88 10.77 3.46
CA GLY A 245 4.90 11.76 4.55
C GLY A 245 3.54 11.93 5.22
N LEU A 246 2.45 11.93 4.45
CA LEU A 246 1.10 11.92 5.01
C LEU A 246 0.86 10.65 5.84
N VAL A 247 1.20 9.47 5.30
CA VAL A 247 1.01 8.18 5.99
C VAL A 247 1.77 8.17 7.32
N SER A 248 3.06 8.51 7.31
CA SER A 248 3.86 8.60 8.53
C SER A 248 3.25 9.54 9.56
N SER A 249 2.78 10.72 9.12
CA SER A 249 2.13 11.71 9.99
C SER A 249 0.83 11.19 10.60
N VAL A 250 0.02 10.49 9.84
CA VAL A 250 -1.25 9.89 10.30
C VAL A 250 -1.00 8.84 11.39
N TYR A 251 -0.03 7.95 11.18
CA TYR A 251 0.32 6.94 12.18
C TYR A 251 0.88 7.58 13.45
N ALA A 252 1.76 8.57 13.31
CA ALA A 252 2.36 9.27 14.44
C ALA A 252 1.35 10.07 15.28
N ALA A 253 0.37 10.69 14.62
CA ALA A 253 -0.65 11.49 15.30
C ALA A 253 -1.76 10.66 15.94
N ALA A 254 -2.01 9.46 15.42
CA ALA A 254 -3.24 8.74 15.70
C ALA A 254 -3.09 7.48 16.56
N LEU A 255 -1.92 6.84 16.57
CA LEU A 255 -1.75 5.52 17.18
C LEU A 255 -0.67 5.51 18.27
N ASP A 256 -0.96 4.81 19.37
CA ASP A 256 -0.03 4.62 20.49
C ASP A 256 0.94 3.46 20.20
N ARG A 257 1.86 3.68 19.29
CA ARG A 257 2.86 2.70 18.88
C ARG A 257 4.28 3.10 19.29
N THR A 258 5.13 2.12 19.45
CA THR A 258 6.55 2.36 19.71
C THR A 258 7.15 3.24 18.62
N ARG A 259 7.72 4.39 19.01
CA ARG A 259 8.24 5.41 18.09
C ARG A 259 7.19 6.02 17.15
N ALA A 260 5.89 5.80 17.40
CA ALA A 260 4.79 6.31 16.57
C ALA A 260 4.95 5.99 15.07
N LEU A 261 5.53 4.82 14.73
CA LEU A 261 5.81 4.40 13.36
C LEU A 261 4.81 3.36 12.88
N PRO A 262 4.46 3.36 11.58
CA PRO A 262 3.82 2.21 10.95
C PRO A 262 4.80 1.03 10.85
N GLY A 263 4.29 -0.18 10.70
CA GLY A 263 5.11 -1.28 10.21
C GLY A 263 5.37 -1.14 8.72
N LYS A 264 6.50 -1.66 8.22
CA LYS A 264 6.91 -1.59 6.81
C LYS A 264 5.79 -1.93 5.82
N LEU A 265 5.11 -3.06 6.02
CA LEU A 265 4.04 -3.49 5.11
C LEU A 265 2.80 -2.59 5.16
N GLU A 266 2.48 -2.05 6.32
CA GLU A 266 1.40 -1.06 6.47
C GLU A 266 1.77 0.24 5.75
N PHE A 267 3.00 0.71 5.93
CA PHE A 267 3.52 1.91 5.27
C PHE A 267 3.44 1.79 3.75
N PHE A 268 3.96 0.69 3.16
CA PHE A 268 3.90 0.48 1.72
C PHE A 268 2.46 0.37 1.20
N LYS A 269 1.60 -0.39 1.91
CA LYS A 269 0.19 -0.53 1.55
C LYS A 269 -0.51 0.84 1.49
N ASP A 270 -0.35 1.62 2.54
CA ASP A 270 -1.07 2.89 2.68
C ASP A 270 -0.49 3.98 1.76
N THR A 271 0.84 4.01 1.59
CA THR A 271 1.50 4.91 0.64
C THR A 271 1.09 4.60 -0.80
N GLN A 272 1.00 3.32 -1.19
CA GLN A 272 0.50 2.93 -2.51
C GLN A 272 -0.98 3.26 -2.70
N ALA A 273 -1.79 3.22 -1.63
CA ALA A 273 -3.19 3.64 -1.71
C ALA A 273 -3.32 5.16 -1.95
N VAL A 274 -2.53 5.96 -1.24
CA VAL A 274 -2.52 7.43 -1.40
C VAL A 274 -1.89 7.84 -2.73
N GLY A 275 -0.81 7.19 -3.16
CA GLY A 275 -0.06 7.51 -4.38
C GLY A 275 -0.64 6.90 -5.66
N ARG A 276 -1.74 6.17 -5.60
CA ARG A 276 -2.30 5.48 -6.77
C ARG A 276 -2.62 6.46 -7.90
N ASP A 277 -2.06 6.19 -9.09
CA ASP A 277 -2.25 6.98 -10.31
C ASP A 277 -1.80 8.45 -10.18
N VAL A 278 -0.99 8.77 -9.18
CA VAL A 278 -0.41 10.10 -8.97
C VAL A 278 0.98 10.16 -9.60
N ILE A 279 1.15 11.09 -10.55
CA ILE A 279 2.46 11.52 -11.06
C ILE A 279 2.44 13.05 -11.06
N VAL A 280 3.21 13.65 -10.18
CA VAL A 280 3.23 15.11 -10.01
C VAL A 280 3.58 15.79 -11.34
N GLY A 281 2.73 16.76 -11.73
CA GLY A 281 2.86 17.47 -13.00
C GLY A 281 2.20 16.80 -14.20
N VAL A 282 1.57 15.62 -14.04
CA VAL A 282 0.90 14.90 -15.14
C VAL A 282 -0.60 14.82 -14.91
N GLY A 283 -1.38 15.29 -15.88
CA GLY A 283 -2.86 15.24 -15.83
C GLY A 283 -3.43 16.02 -14.66
N ASP A 284 -4.57 15.56 -14.13
CA ASP A 284 -5.24 16.15 -12.96
C ASP A 284 -4.75 15.48 -11.65
N TRP A 285 -3.44 15.41 -11.50
CA TRP A 285 -2.80 14.70 -10.39
C TRP A 285 -3.19 15.23 -9.01
N GLU A 286 -3.46 16.53 -8.89
CA GLU A 286 -3.87 17.16 -7.62
C GLU A 286 -5.23 16.65 -7.15
N LYS A 287 -6.17 16.52 -8.09
CA LYS A 287 -7.47 15.94 -7.78
C LYS A 287 -7.38 14.46 -7.41
N VAL A 288 -6.64 13.68 -8.20
CA VAL A 288 -6.43 12.25 -7.92
C VAL A 288 -5.82 12.06 -6.53
N LEU A 289 -4.80 12.85 -6.21
CA LEU A 289 -4.16 12.81 -4.88
C LEU A 289 -5.12 13.20 -3.76
N SER A 290 -5.93 14.26 -3.97
CA SER A 290 -6.93 14.69 -2.99
C SER A 290 -7.96 13.61 -2.70
N ASP A 291 -8.51 12.98 -3.74
CA ASP A 291 -9.50 11.92 -3.62
C ASP A 291 -8.91 10.67 -2.91
N ASN A 292 -7.67 10.31 -3.25
CA ASN A 292 -6.96 9.20 -2.61
C ASN A 292 -6.68 9.46 -1.11
N ARG A 293 -6.26 10.69 -0.77
CA ARG A 293 -5.99 11.10 0.62
C ARG A 293 -7.26 11.07 1.47
N GLU A 294 -8.37 11.59 0.94
CA GLU A 294 -9.66 11.55 1.62
C GLU A 294 -10.08 10.10 1.86
N SER A 295 -10.05 9.26 0.84
CA SER A 295 -10.39 7.83 0.93
C SER A 295 -9.51 7.07 1.94
N PHE A 296 -8.21 7.36 1.95
CA PHE A 296 -7.28 6.77 2.91
C PHE A 296 -7.58 7.18 4.35
N LEU A 297 -7.79 8.48 4.59
CA LEU A 297 -8.08 8.99 5.93
C LEU A 297 -9.41 8.46 6.46
N GLU A 298 -10.46 8.40 5.63
CA GLU A 298 -11.75 7.85 5.99
C GLU A 298 -11.66 6.34 6.33
N GLU A 299 -10.90 5.56 5.55
CA GLU A 299 -10.65 4.16 5.87
C GLU A 299 -9.84 4.00 7.16
N PHE A 300 -8.79 4.80 7.34
CA PHE A 300 -7.89 4.74 8.49
C PHE A 300 -8.61 4.94 9.81
N VAL A 301 -9.49 5.94 9.89
CA VAL A 301 -10.23 6.23 11.14
C VAL A 301 -11.31 5.20 11.48
N THR A 302 -11.55 4.22 10.60
CA THR A 302 -12.43 3.07 10.86
C THR A 302 -11.68 1.82 11.30
N ARG A 303 -10.35 1.83 11.26
CA ARG A 303 -9.51 0.68 11.68
C ARG A 303 -9.72 0.36 13.15
N GLY A 304 -9.69 -0.93 13.48
CA GLY A 304 -9.94 -1.38 14.86
C GLY A 304 -9.00 -0.74 15.88
N GLU A 305 -7.71 -0.56 15.56
CA GLU A 305 -6.73 0.07 16.45
C GLU A 305 -7.08 1.55 16.70
N PHE A 306 -7.46 2.30 15.67
CA PHE A 306 -7.90 3.68 15.83
C PHE A 306 -9.20 3.79 16.65
N VAL A 307 -10.20 2.95 16.33
CA VAL A 307 -11.51 2.95 17.05
C VAL A 307 -11.34 2.54 18.51
N ALA A 308 -10.36 1.70 18.86
CA ALA A 308 -10.06 1.34 20.23
C ALA A 308 -9.56 2.53 21.07
N LEU A 309 -8.73 3.42 20.45
CA LEU A 309 -8.26 4.65 21.09
C LEU A 309 -9.30 5.77 21.09
N TYR A 310 -10.10 5.85 20.04
CA TYR A 310 -11.11 6.89 19.81
C TYR A 310 -12.47 6.24 19.53
N PRO A 311 -13.19 5.78 20.57
CA PRO A 311 -14.50 5.12 20.40
C PRO A 311 -15.52 6.02 19.70
N VAL A 312 -16.28 5.46 18.78
CA VAL A 312 -17.28 6.20 17.99
C VAL A 312 -18.43 6.77 18.83
N ILE A 313 -18.59 6.29 20.07
CA ILE A 313 -19.58 6.81 21.03
C ILE A 313 -19.10 8.07 21.77
N ASP A 314 -17.82 8.43 21.65
CA ASP A 314 -17.32 9.69 22.21
C ASP A 314 -18.05 10.89 21.58
N THR A 315 -18.23 11.94 22.35
CA THR A 315 -18.73 13.20 21.78
C THR A 315 -17.64 13.89 20.94
N PRO A 316 -18.00 14.73 19.95
CA PRO A 316 -17.05 15.48 19.16
C PRO A 316 -15.99 16.23 19.98
N ASN A 317 -16.40 16.90 21.07
CA ASN A 317 -15.49 17.60 21.99
C ASN A 317 -14.43 16.64 22.60
N VAL A 318 -14.85 15.47 23.02
CA VAL A 318 -13.94 14.46 23.62
C VAL A 318 -12.98 13.93 22.57
N TYR A 319 -13.47 13.59 21.39
CA TYR A 319 -12.68 13.08 20.30
C TYR A 319 -11.58 14.08 19.85
N VAL A 320 -11.97 15.33 19.58
CA VAL A 320 -11.02 16.38 19.16
C VAL A 320 -9.94 16.55 20.20
N ASN A 321 -10.29 16.73 21.49
CA ASN A 321 -9.31 16.92 22.54
C ASN A 321 -8.40 15.68 22.76
N LYS A 322 -8.96 14.47 22.68
CA LYS A 322 -8.15 13.23 22.77
C LYS A 322 -7.08 13.21 21.67
N LEU A 323 -7.46 13.53 20.44
CA LEU A 323 -6.54 13.48 19.30
C LEU A 323 -5.44 14.54 19.42
N TYR A 324 -5.80 15.77 19.83
CA TYR A 324 -4.82 16.84 20.08
C TYR A 324 -3.86 16.51 21.24
N VAL A 325 -4.37 15.94 22.32
CA VAL A 325 -3.53 15.51 23.45
C VAL A 325 -2.58 14.40 23.03
N HIS A 326 -3.07 13.43 22.25
CA HIS A 326 -2.24 12.33 21.78
C HIS A 326 -1.12 12.82 20.84
N ALA A 327 -1.47 13.59 19.82
CA ALA A 327 -0.55 14.01 18.77
C ALA A 327 0.40 15.16 19.20
N LEU A 328 -0.10 16.09 20.01
CA LEU A 328 0.59 17.37 20.30
C LEU A 328 0.90 17.58 21.79
N GLY A 329 0.44 16.65 22.65
CA GLY A 329 0.64 16.75 24.11
C GLY A 329 -0.15 17.91 24.77
N ARG A 330 -1.10 18.51 24.05
CA ARG A 330 -1.91 19.63 24.54
C ARG A 330 -3.39 19.46 24.16
N LEU A 331 -4.27 20.15 24.87
CA LEU A 331 -5.66 20.28 24.42
C LEU A 331 -5.74 21.15 23.14
N ALA A 332 -6.81 20.94 22.38
CA ALA A 332 -7.15 21.82 21.29
C ALA A 332 -7.38 23.25 21.82
N SER A 333 -6.87 24.27 21.15
CA SER A 333 -7.28 25.65 21.40
C SER A 333 -8.75 25.84 21.08
N GLN A 334 -9.37 26.92 21.60
CA GLN A 334 -10.80 27.14 21.34
C GLN A 334 -11.19 27.21 19.85
N PRO A 335 -10.41 27.86 18.96
CA PRO A 335 -10.66 27.80 17.51
C PRO A 335 -10.58 26.38 16.95
N GLU A 336 -9.50 25.63 17.26
CA GLU A 336 -9.30 24.25 16.80
C GLU A 336 -10.44 23.32 17.28
N LEU A 337 -10.86 23.48 18.53
CA LEU A 337 -11.98 22.72 19.09
C LEU A 337 -13.29 23.03 18.36
N ASN A 338 -13.60 24.32 18.16
CA ASN A 338 -14.81 24.74 17.48
C ASN A 338 -14.87 24.24 16.05
N GLU A 339 -13.78 24.34 15.31
CA GLU A 339 -13.67 23.83 13.94
C GLU A 339 -13.82 22.31 13.89
N GLY A 340 -13.12 21.59 14.77
CA GLY A 340 -13.18 20.13 14.80
C GLY A 340 -14.56 19.61 15.20
N VAL A 341 -15.26 20.29 16.12
CA VAL A 341 -16.63 19.93 16.50
C VAL A 341 -17.62 20.25 15.38
N ALA A 342 -17.43 21.36 14.67
CA ALA A 342 -18.30 21.77 13.55
C ALA A 342 -18.32 20.76 12.39
N ASP A 343 -17.26 19.97 12.20
CA ASP A 343 -17.23 18.90 11.19
C ASP A 343 -18.29 17.83 11.43
N PHE A 344 -18.69 17.61 12.69
CA PHE A 344 -19.71 16.63 13.08
C PHE A 344 -21.13 17.18 13.02
N GLY A 345 -21.32 18.50 12.72
CA GLY A 345 -22.63 19.15 12.74
C GLY A 345 -23.33 19.02 14.10
N ASP A 346 -24.59 18.59 14.12
CA ASP A 346 -25.38 18.40 15.34
C ASP A 346 -25.20 17.02 15.99
N SER A 347 -24.28 16.19 15.51
CA SER A 347 -24.06 14.85 16.05
C SER A 347 -23.53 14.88 17.48
N GLN A 348 -24.09 14.00 18.31
CA GLN A 348 -23.64 13.79 19.70
C GLN A 348 -22.57 12.68 19.80
N THR A 349 -22.23 12.04 18.67
CA THR A 349 -21.26 10.96 18.57
C THR A 349 -20.32 11.18 17.38
N THR A 350 -19.25 10.39 17.32
CA THR A 350 -18.23 10.50 16.26
C THR A 350 -18.29 9.33 15.26
N VAL A 351 -19.51 8.86 14.92
CA VAL A 351 -19.68 7.75 13.96
C VAL A 351 -19.34 8.15 12.51
N ASP A 352 -19.37 9.44 12.18
CA ASP A 352 -19.04 9.97 10.86
C ASP A 352 -17.54 9.87 10.60
N ALA A 353 -17.15 8.97 9.70
CA ALA A 353 -15.75 8.75 9.32
C ALA A 353 -15.13 9.95 8.62
N SER A 354 -15.91 10.67 7.77
CA SER A 354 -15.42 11.86 7.06
C SER A 354 -15.09 12.99 8.05
N ALA A 355 -15.98 13.23 9.03
CA ALA A 355 -15.72 14.21 10.09
C ALA A 355 -14.48 13.84 10.92
N ARG A 356 -14.33 12.57 11.30
CA ARG A 356 -13.15 12.07 12.01
C ARG A 356 -11.86 12.29 11.21
N ALA A 357 -11.89 11.98 9.92
CA ALA A 357 -10.76 12.14 9.00
C ALA A 357 -10.34 13.61 8.86
N LYS A 358 -11.32 14.54 8.78
CA LYS A 358 -11.05 15.98 8.73
C LYS A 358 -10.34 16.49 9.99
N VAL A 359 -10.79 16.06 11.16
CA VAL A 359 -10.10 16.44 12.43
C VAL A 359 -8.68 15.89 12.46
N LEU A 360 -8.46 14.62 12.07
CA LEU A 360 -7.12 14.05 12.00
C LEU A 360 -6.21 14.83 11.03
N LEU A 361 -6.73 15.21 9.86
CA LEU A 361 -5.99 16.03 8.89
C LEU A 361 -5.60 17.40 9.46
N ARG A 362 -6.48 18.05 10.25
CA ARG A 362 -6.15 19.32 10.92
C ARG A 362 -5.03 19.13 11.94
N VAL A 363 -5.07 18.07 12.72
CA VAL A 363 -4.04 17.79 13.75
C VAL A 363 -2.67 17.61 13.12
N ILE A 364 -2.56 16.81 12.05
CA ILE A 364 -1.28 16.61 11.35
C ILE A 364 -0.82 17.83 10.54
N SER A 365 -1.73 18.78 10.31
CA SER A 365 -1.44 20.06 9.63
C SER A 365 -1.17 21.19 10.62
N ALA A 366 -1.27 20.93 11.94
CA ALA A 366 -1.00 21.94 12.95
C ALA A 366 0.47 22.39 12.92
N PRO A 367 0.78 23.68 13.12
CA PRO A 367 2.14 24.19 13.01
C PRO A 367 3.13 23.59 14.04
N ASP A 368 2.62 23.09 15.16
CA ASP A 368 3.38 22.44 16.22
C ASP A 368 3.48 20.91 16.07
N PHE A 369 2.82 20.32 15.07
CA PHE A 369 3.02 18.91 14.71
C PHE A 369 4.27 18.76 13.86
N ASN A 370 5.28 18.07 14.37
CA ASN A 370 6.54 17.89 13.65
C ASN A 370 7.18 16.54 13.94
N ILE A 371 7.23 15.69 12.92
CA ILE A 371 7.89 14.37 12.94
C ILE A 371 8.97 14.25 11.84
N VAL A 372 9.37 15.36 11.22
CA VAL A 372 10.20 15.33 9.98
C VAL A 372 11.49 14.54 10.18
N ASN A 373 12.21 14.75 11.27
CA ASN A 373 13.45 14.02 11.51
C ASN A 373 13.21 12.53 11.79
N GLN A 374 12.16 12.21 12.53
CA GLN A 374 11.76 10.82 12.81
C GLN A 374 11.37 10.10 11.53
N GLU A 375 10.54 10.73 10.70
CA GLU A 375 10.13 10.23 9.38
C GLU A 375 11.36 10.03 8.48
N PHE A 376 12.28 11.00 8.46
CA PHE A 376 13.50 10.91 7.65
C PHE A 376 14.34 9.69 8.02
N VAL A 377 14.53 9.45 9.32
CA VAL A 377 15.25 8.26 9.80
C VAL A 377 14.49 6.98 9.44
N TYR A 378 13.19 6.95 9.66
CA TYR A 378 12.36 5.79 9.31
C TYR A 378 12.50 5.41 7.83
N MET A 379 12.50 6.40 6.95
CA MET A 379 12.68 6.19 5.51
C MET A 379 14.04 5.62 5.11
N GLN A 380 15.08 5.79 5.92
CA GLN A 380 16.36 5.13 5.65
C GLN A 380 16.22 3.61 5.77
N TYR A 381 15.44 3.14 6.75
CA TYR A 381 15.21 1.71 6.98
C TYR A 381 14.22 1.12 5.95
N VAL A 382 13.07 1.73 5.78
CA VAL A 382 12.04 1.15 4.90
C VAL A 382 12.32 1.40 3.41
N GLY A 383 12.88 2.55 3.05
CA GLY A 383 13.25 2.88 1.68
C GLY A 383 14.48 2.10 1.23
N TYR A 384 15.64 2.30 1.87
CA TYR A 384 16.87 1.67 1.42
C TYR A 384 16.98 0.21 1.86
N LEU A 385 16.71 -0.10 3.12
CA LEU A 385 16.97 -1.43 3.68
C LEU A 385 15.78 -2.39 3.55
N ARG A 386 14.63 -1.88 3.13
CA ARG A 386 13.38 -2.66 2.95
C ARG A 386 12.98 -3.47 4.19
N ARG A 387 13.22 -2.92 5.38
CA ARG A 387 12.88 -3.55 6.66
C ARG A 387 12.43 -2.53 7.70
N ASP A 388 11.83 -3.03 8.77
CA ASP A 388 11.56 -2.21 9.95
C ASP A 388 12.86 -1.92 10.73
N PRO A 389 12.94 -0.79 11.47
CA PRO A 389 14.15 -0.45 12.21
C PRO A 389 14.59 -1.48 13.26
N ASN A 390 13.66 -2.27 13.78
CA ASN A 390 13.89 -3.33 14.77
C ASN A 390 13.82 -4.75 14.17
N GLU A 391 13.87 -4.87 12.85
CA GLU A 391 13.96 -6.15 12.13
C GLU A 391 15.42 -6.50 11.87
N GLN A 392 15.73 -7.80 11.80
CA GLN A 392 17.10 -8.29 11.54
C GLN A 392 17.80 -7.53 10.39
N PRO A 393 19.12 -7.21 10.54
CA PRO A 393 20.03 -7.62 11.60
C PRO A 393 19.90 -6.87 12.94
N ASP A 394 19.14 -5.78 13.01
CA ASP A 394 18.82 -5.12 14.26
C ASP A 394 17.77 -5.94 15.02
N VAL A 395 17.81 -5.86 16.35
CA VAL A 395 16.88 -6.58 17.24
C VAL A 395 16.01 -5.61 18.05
N ASP A 396 16.29 -4.32 17.95
CA ASP A 396 15.62 -3.24 18.67
C ASP A 396 15.73 -1.92 17.89
N PHE A 397 15.31 -0.82 18.49
CA PHE A 397 15.38 0.53 17.90
C PHE A 397 16.69 1.28 18.17
N ALA A 398 17.73 0.65 18.70
CA ALA A 398 18.97 1.37 19.08
C ALA A 398 19.63 2.07 17.87
N GLY A 399 19.64 1.42 16.70
CA GLY A 399 20.15 2.02 15.46
C GLY A 399 19.30 3.21 14.99
N PHE A 400 17.98 3.09 15.09
CA PHE A 400 17.05 4.16 14.79
C PHE A 400 17.24 5.36 15.72
N ASP A 401 17.30 5.13 17.03
CA ASP A 401 17.47 6.18 18.04
C ASP A 401 18.82 6.90 17.87
N PHE A 402 19.90 6.16 17.55
CA PHE A 402 21.21 6.75 17.24
C PHE A 402 21.12 7.74 16.05
N TRP A 403 20.49 7.35 14.96
CA TRP A 403 20.39 8.21 13.80
C TRP A 403 19.46 9.40 14.03
N LEU A 404 18.38 9.22 14.80
CA LEU A 404 17.45 10.29 15.16
C LEU A 404 18.15 11.32 16.05
N GLU A 405 18.89 10.87 17.06
CA GLU A 405 19.67 11.75 17.92
C GLU A 405 20.72 12.53 17.11
N LYS A 406 21.47 11.83 16.24
CA LYS A 406 22.47 12.46 15.38
C LYS A 406 21.84 13.49 14.45
N LEU A 407 20.72 13.19 13.81
CA LEU A 407 20.01 14.13 12.94
C LEU A 407 19.53 15.37 13.72
N ASN A 408 19.02 15.17 14.93
CA ASN A 408 18.60 16.27 15.81
C ASN A 408 19.78 17.16 16.24
N GLN A 409 20.96 16.60 16.51
CA GLN A 409 22.18 17.35 16.83
C GLN A 409 22.61 18.28 15.68
N PHE A 410 22.33 17.89 14.44
CA PHE A 410 22.58 18.70 13.24
C PHE A 410 21.34 19.48 12.76
N ASN A 411 20.34 19.68 13.62
CA ASN A 411 19.12 20.44 13.33
C ASN A 411 18.39 19.95 12.05
N GLY A 412 18.38 18.65 11.80
CA GLY A 412 17.77 18.04 10.62
C GLY A 412 18.62 18.11 9.35
N ASN A 413 19.86 18.59 9.42
CA ASN A 413 20.76 18.57 8.27
C ASN A 413 21.34 17.17 8.05
N PHE A 414 20.71 16.42 7.16
CA PHE A 414 21.10 15.05 6.83
C PHE A 414 22.50 14.94 6.19
N ALA A 415 22.95 16.00 5.51
CA ALA A 415 24.27 16.04 4.88
C ALA A 415 25.38 16.14 5.93
N ASP A 416 25.24 17.05 6.91
CA ASP A 416 26.18 17.18 8.03
C ASP A 416 26.12 15.97 8.97
N ALA A 417 24.94 15.35 9.11
CA ALA A 417 24.80 14.08 9.83
C ALA A 417 25.38 12.87 9.06
N GLU A 418 25.74 13.05 7.79
CA GLU A 418 26.24 11.99 6.88
C GLU A 418 25.30 10.78 6.76
N MET A 419 24.01 10.94 7.07
CA MET A 419 23.07 9.83 7.21
C MET A 419 22.79 9.17 5.86
N VAL A 420 22.32 9.93 4.87
CA VAL A 420 22.01 9.39 3.52
C VAL A 420 23.23 8.70 2.92
N LYS A 421 24.41 9.33 3.06
CA LYS A 421 25.68 8.75 2.61
C LYS A 421 25.97 7.41 3.27
N ALA A 422 25.76 7.31 4.59
CA ALA A 422 26.03 6.08 5.34
C ALA A 422 25.10 4.93 4.89
N PHE A 423 23.81 5.21 4.68
CA PHE A 423 22.87 4.18 4.21
C PHE A 423 23.14 3.77 2.76
N LEU A 424 23.38 4.71 1.84
CA LEU A 424 23.68 4.41 0.43
C LEU A 424 24.97 3.59 0.26
N ASN A 425 25.95 3.78 1.16
CA ASN A 425 27.22 3.07 1.12
C ASN A 425 27.25 1.85 2.06
N SER A 426 26.16 1.57 2.78
CA SER A 426 26.10 0.39 3.65
C SER A 426 26.18 -0.90 2.84
N SER A 427 26.83 -1.90 3.40
CA SER A 427 26.86 -3.24 2.82
C SER A 427 25.45 -3.82 2.69
N GLU A 428 24.56 -3.49 3.62
CA GLU A 428 23.17 -3.96 3.63
C GLU A 428 22.35 -3.42 2.44
N TYR A 429 22.45 -2.12 2.13
CA TYR A 429 21.78 -1.55 0.96
C TYR A 429 22.37 -2.09 -0.35
N ARG A 430 23.70 -2.11 -0.43
CA ARG A 430 24.40 -2.57 -1.65
C ARG A 430 24.17 -4.04 -1.93
N ALA A 431 24.07 -4.87 -0.88
CA ALA A 431 23.79 -6.31 -1.01
C ALA A 431 22.44 -6.63 -1.66
N ARG A 432 21.51 -5.67 -1.77
CA ARG A 432 20.26 -5.85 -2.53
C ARG A 432 20.48 -5.93 -4.04
N PHE A 433 21.63 -5.51 -4.55
CA PHE A 433 21.89 -5.29 -5.97
C PHE A 433 23.15 -5.98 -6.48
N GLY A 434 23.73 -6.83 -5.69
CA GLY A 434 24.97 -7.53 -5.98
C GLY A 434 25.99 -7.44 -4.86
N LYS A 435 27.20 -7.93 -5.09
CA LYS A 435 28.26 -7.90 -4.06
C LYS A 435 28.52 -6.45 -3.60
N PRO A 436 28.50 -6.18 -2.29
CA PRO A 436 28.66 -4.86 -1.70
C PRO A 436 29.97 -4.16 -2.08
#